data_e2c7c2cd523d295f37428bbef4ea3b50
#
_entry.id   e2c7c2cd523d295f37428bbef4ea3b50
#
_cell.length_a   1.000
_cell.length_b   1.000
_cell.length_c   1.000
_cell.angle_alpha   90.00
_cell.angle_beta   90.00
_cell.angle_gamma   90.00
#
_symmetry.space_group_name_H-M   'P 1'
#
loop_
_entity.id
_entity.type
_entity.pdbx_description
1 polymer ?
#
loop_
_entity_poly.entity_id
_entity_poly.type
_entity_poly.pdbx_seq_one_letter_code
_entity_poly.pdbx_strand_id
1 'polypeptide(L)'
;MHTCHYSFSFCALAWIALASGMAGCNYDTEQPCSDRTATYNASVAAIFNAQCAGCHGGENPEAGLALDNYPSSVDAVLSGDVIDRIQRETDDALVMPPNGSFQACDIALIEQWAAAGAPE
;
A
#
# COMPACT_ATOMS: atom_id res chain seq x y z
N MET A 1 -13.73 13.92 -14.05
CA MET A 1 -13.99 14.29 -15.45
C MET A 1 -12.84 15.20 -15.88
N HIS A 2 -11.79 14.65 -16.50
CA HIS A 2 -10.67 15.42 -17.02
C HIS A 2 -10.79 15.46 -18.54
N THR A 3 -11.01 16.65 -19.06
CA THR A 3 -11.18 16.94 -20.48
C THR A 3 -9.80 17.08 -21.13
N CYS A 4 -9.49 16.21 -22.11
CA CYS A 4 -8.37 16.37 -23.01
C CYS A 4 -8.72 17.46 -24.04
N HIS A 5 -7.99 18.58 -24.03
CA HIS A 5 -8.10 19.60 -25.07
C HIS A 5 -7.17 19.26 -26.24
N TYR A 6 -7.80 18.94 -27.40
CA TYR A 6 -7.10 18.90 -28.67
C TYR A 6 -7.08 20.30 -29.28
N SER A 7 -5.89 20.85 -29.46
CA SER A 7 -5.70 22.08 -30.24
C SER A 7 -5.36 21.71 -31.67
N PHE A 8 -6.30 21.94 -32.59
CA PHE A 8 -6.07 21.82 -34.03
C PHE A 8 -5.49 23.13 -34.55
N SER A 9 -4.24 23.11 -34.98
CA SER A 9 -3.67 24.15 -35.83
C SER A 9 -3.61 23.67 -37.27
N PHE A 10 -4.40 24.29 -38.14
CA PHE A 10 -4.31 24.12 -39.60
C PHE A 10 -3.08 24.85 -40.13
N CYS A 11 -2.17 24.17 -40.78
CA CYS A 11 -1.33 24.77 -41.82
C CYS A 11 -0.90 23.72 -42.83
N ALA A 12 -0.90 24.14 -44.07
CA ALA A 12 -0.93 23.42 -45.30
C ALA A 12 0.35 22.65 -45.67
N LEU A 13 0.10 21.53 -46.42
CA LEU A 13 0.90 20.96 -47.52
C LEU A 13 2.41 20.71 -47.28
N ALA A 14 2.80 19.45 -47.02
CA ALA A 14 3.82 18.72 -47.78
C ALA A 14 3.87 17.26 -47.31
N TRP A 15 3.91 16.37 -48.27
CA TRP A 15 4.16 14.95 -48.16
C TRP A 15 5.36 14.64 -47.27
N ILE A 16 5.26 13.60 -46.39
CA ILE A 16 6.25 12.53 -46.18
C ILE A 16 5.84 11.69 -44.93
N ALA A 17 5.75 10.37 -45.20
CA ALA A 17 5.97 9.25 -44.29
C ALA A 17 5.10 9.12 -43.02
N LEU A 18 4.25 8.09 -43.06
CA LEU A 18 3.71 7.36 -41.95
C LEU A 18 4.79 7.02 -40.92
N ALA A 19 4.83 7.75 -39.84
CA ALA A 19 5.32 7.26 -38.56
C ALA A 19 4.16 7.35 -37.58
N SER A 20 3.45 6.25 -37.45
CA SER A 20 2.44 6.08 -36.40
C SER A 20 3.16 6.08 -35.06
N GLY A 21 3.37 7.28 -34.52
CA GLY A 21 3.74 7.45 -33.13
C GLY A 21 2.54 7.02 -32.26
N MET A 22 2.55 5.76 -31.82
CA MET A 22 1.72 5.34 -30.69
C MET A 22 2.22 6.12 -29.48
N ALA A 23 1.62 7.27 -29.21
CA ALA A 23 1.71 7.88 -27.89
C ALA A 23 1.02 6.90 -26.92
N GLY A 24 1.77 5.94 -26.41
CA GLY A 24 1.34 5.13 -25.29
C GLY A 24 1.10 6.08 -24.13
N CYS A 25 -0.13 6.15 -23.65
CA CYS A 25 -0.38 6.67 -22.33
C CYS A 25 0.38 5.76 -21.37
N ASN A 26 1.56 6.21 -20.90
CA ASN A 26 2.15 5.62 -19.72
C ASN A 26 1.18 5.88 -18.58
N TYR A 27 0.40 4.87 -18.24
CA TYR A 27 -0.27 4.82 -16.97
C TYR A 27 0.84 4.54 -15.95
N ASP A 28 1.44 5.61 -15.43
CA ASP A 28 2.27 5.51 -14.25
C ASP A 28 1.37 4.97 -13.14
N THR A 29 1.47 3.68 -12.91
CA THR A 29 1.05 3.11 -11.63
C THR A 29 2.05 3.62 -10.61
N GLU A 30 1.89 4.88 -10.18
CA GLU A 30 2.57 5.36 -8.99
C GLU A 30 2.25 4.35 -7.89
N GLN A 31 3.30 3.70 -7.40
CA GLN A 31 3.14 2.86 -6.20
C GLN A 31 2.55 3.76 -5.12
N PRO A 32 1.44 3.38 -4.50
CA PRO A 32 0.67 4.27 -3.64
C PRO A 32 1.43 4.85 -2.43
N CYS A 33 2.73 4.60 -2.32
CA CYS A 33 3.57 4.96 -1.17
C CYS A 33 5.00 5.33 -1.54
N SER A 34 5.25 5.84 -2.75
CA SER A 34 6.60 6.11 -3.26
C SER A 34 7.42 7.11 -2.42
N ASP A 35 6.77 7.90 -1.58
CA ASP A 35 7.35 8.92 -0.70
C ASP A 35 7.59 8.46 0.74
N ARG A 36 7.22 7.22 1.10
CA ARG A 36 7.34 6.68 2.46
C ARG A 36 8.35 5.53 2.52
N THR A 37 9.17 5.52 3.58
CA THR A 37 10.16 4.46 3.80
C THR A 37 9.53 3.31 4.59
N ALA A 38 9.66 2.08 4.08
CA ALA A 38 9.16 0.88 4.74
C ALA A 38 10.14 0.38 5.81
N THR A 39 10.24 1.13 6.93
CA THR A 39 10.88 0.68 8.16
C THR A 39 9.90 0.83 9.33
N TYR A 40 10.19 0.14 10.44
CA TYR A 40 9.30 0.19 11.60
C TYR A 40 9.12 1.62 12.10
N ASN A 41 10.23 2.31 12.39
CA ASN A 41 10.20 3.65 12.97
C ASN A 41 9.67 4.72 12.01
N ALA A 42 9.91 4.57 10.69
CA ALA A 42 9.48 5.58 9.72
C ALA A 42 7.99 5.49 9.36
N SER A 43 7.41 4.27 9.34
CA SER A 43 6.05 4.08 8.83
C SER A 43 5.23 3.04 9.58
N VAL A 44 5.79 1.84 9.82
CA VAL A 44 4.99 0.68 10.25
C VAL A 44 4.45 0.84 11.66
N ALA A 45 5.24 1.39 12.59
CA ALA A 45 4.81 1.67 13.95
C ALA A 45 3.58 2.59 13.99
N ALA A 46 3.56 3.63 13.17
CA ALA A 46 2.42 4.56 13.09
C ALA A 46 1.16 3.86 12.55
N ILE A 47 1.32 2.99 11.54
CA ILE A 47 0.21 2.21 10.97
C ILE A 47 -0.35 1.25 12.04
N PHE A 48 0.50 0.47 12.70
CA PHE A 48 0.07 -0.47 13.72
C PHE A 48 -0.60 0.21 14.91
N ASN A 49 -0.03 1.32 15.39
CA ASN A 49 -0.63 2.09 16.48
C ASN A 49 -2.01 2.65 16.11
N ALA A 50 -2.20 3.09 14.89
CA ALA A 50 -3.46 3.68 14.45
C ALA A 50 -4.55 2.64 14.15
N GLN A 51 -4.19 1.46 13.64
CA GLN A 51 -5.13 0.50 13.06
C GLN A 51 -5.25 -0.81 13.86
N CYS A 52 -4.22 -1.19 14.61
CA CYS A 52 -4.11 -2.53 15.18
C CYS A 52 -4.00 -2.54 16.71
N ALA A 53 -3.16 -1.67 17.29
CA ALA A 53 -2.77 -1.74 18.69
C ALA A 53 -3.93 -1.46 19.67
N GLY A 54 -5.05 -0.89 19.20
CA GLY A 54 -6.24 -0.71 20.01
C GLY A 54 -6.84 -2.04 20.52
N CYS A 55 -6.71 -3.11 19.71
CA CYS A 55 -7.11 -4.47 20.08
C CYS A 55 -5.90 -5.38 20.28
N HIS A 56 -4.86 -5.20 19.47
CA HIS A 56 -3.64 -6.00 19.46
C HIS A 56 -2.47 -5.32 20.16
N GLY A 57 -2.70 -4.79 21.38
CA GLY A 57 -1.66 -4.15 22.19
C GLY A 57 -1.96 -4.21 23.68
N GLY A 58 -1.04 -3.69 24.50
CA GLY A 58 -1.14 -3.68 25.93
C GLY A 58 -0.86 -5.05 26.59
N GLU A 59 -1.31 -5.19 27.85
CA GLU A 59 -0.99 -6.37 28.67
C GLU A 59 -1.76 -7.64 28.25
N ASN A 60 -2.92 -7.48 27.60
CA ASN A 60 -3.79 -8.60 27.20
C ASN A 60 -4.30 -8.39 25.77
N PRO A 61 -3.43 -8.48 24.77
CA PRO A 61 -3.82 -8.26 23.37
C PRO A 61 -4.77 -9.37 22.89
N GLU A 62 -5.74 -9.00 22.05
CA GLU A 62 -6.67 -9.97 21.46
C GLU A 62 -5.93 -11.05 20.67
N ALA A 63 -6.39 -12.29 20.79
CA ALA A 63 -5.75 -13.48 20.22
C ALA A 63 -4.27 -13.70 20.66
N GLY A 64 -3.81 -13.02 21.71
CA GLY A 64 -2.41 -13.07 22.13
C GLY A 64 -1.42 -12.42 21.15
N LEU A 65 -1.93 -11.65 20.18
CA LEU A 65 -1.15 -10.99 19.13
C LEU A 65 -0.86 -9.54 19.53
N ALA A 66 0.41 -9.20 19.80
CA ALA A 66 0.83 -7.84 20.11
C ALA A 66 1.46 -7.16 18.90
N LEU A 67 0.98 -5.94 18.57
CA LEU A 67 1.45 -5.10 17.46
C LEU A 67 1.81 -3.67 17.90
N ASP A 68 2.02 -3.47 19.19
CA ASP A 68 2.30 -2.18 19.81
C ASP A 68 3.78 -1.92 20.08
N ASN A 69 4.65 -2.87 19.74
CA ASN A 69 6.10 -2.73 19.88
C ASN A 69 6.87 -3.48 18.80
N TYR A 70 8.10 -3.06 18.53
CA TYR A 70 8.90 -3.60 17.42
C TYR A 70 9.13 -5.12 17.51
N PRO A 71 9.65 -5.71 18.60
CA PRO A 71 9.94 -7.15 18.62
C PRO A 71 8.71 -8.03 18.37
N SER A 72 7.59 -7.72 19.00
CA SER A 72 6.36 -8.50 18.81
C SER A 72 5.73 -8.28 17.42
N SER A 73 5.85 -7.08 16.86
CA SER A 73 5.41 -6.80 15.49
C SER A 73 6.21 -7.57 14.44
N VAL A 74 7.54 -7.68 14.63
CA VAL A 74 8.41 -8.50 13.75
C VAL A 74 7.96 -9.96 13.78
N ASP A 75 7.80 -10.54 14.98
CA ASP A 75 7.37 -11.93 15.14
C ASP A 75 5.99 -12.16 14.53
N ALA A 76 5.03 -11.30 14.81
CA ALA A 76 3.67 -11.38 14.29
C ALA A 76 3.60 -11.33 12.75
N VAL A 77 4.40 -10.50 12.10
CA VAL A 77 4.37 -10.33 10.64
C VAL A 77 5.17 -11.42 9.93
N LEU A 78 6.34 -11.79 10.44
CA LEU A 78 7.22 -12.77 9.77
C LEU A 78 6.80 -14.22 10.02
N SER A 79 6.16 -14.54 11.15
CA SER A 79 5.76 -15.90 11.52
C SER A 79 4.25 -16.11 11.64
N GLY A 80 3.45 -15.04 11.59
CA GLY A 80 2.01 -15.06 11.76
C GLY A 80 1.21 -14.75 10.49
N ASP A 81 -0.08 -14.54 10.68
CA ASP A 81 -1.06 -14.35 9.59
C ASP A 81 -1.35 -12.85 9.29
N VAL A 82 -0.57 -11.91 9.81
CA VAL A 82 -0.89 -10.47 9.71
C VAL A 82 -1.09 -10.05 8.25
N ILE A 83 -0.16 -10.41 7.37
CA ILE A 83 -0.25 -10.06 5.93
C ILE A 83 -1.52 -10.67 5.31
N ASP A 84 -1.79 -11.96 5.55
CA ASP A 84 -3.00 -12.62 5.05
C ASP A 84 -4.28 -11.89 5.52
N ARG A 85 -4.33 -11.48 6.78
CA ARG A 85 -5.52 -10.83 7.35
C ARG A 85 -5.81 -9.46 6.78
N ILE A 86 -4.77 -8.65 6.56
CA ILE A 86 -4.93 -7.28 6.04
C ILE A 86 -5.19 -7.22 4.53
N GLN A 87 -4.91 -8.31 3.79
CA GLN A 87 -5.13 -8.41 2.35
C GLN A 87 -6.51 -8.98 1.98
N ARG A 88 -7.29 -9.47 2.96
CA ARG A 88 -8.59 -10.08 2.69
C ARG A 88 -9.61 -9.05 2.22
N GLU A 89 -10.56 -9.51 1.42
CA GLU A 89 -11.70 -8.69 1.02
C GLU A 89 -12.52 -8.23 2.23
N THR A 90 -13.15 -7.08 2.12
CA THR A 90 -13.84 -6.43 3.24
C THR A 90 -15.04 -7.20 3.80
N ASP A 91 -15.58 -8.15 3.05
CA ASP A 91 -16.68 -9.05 3.44
C ASP A 91 -16.19 -10.39 4.03
N ASP A 92 -14.87 -10.65 4.04
CA ASP A 92 -14.31 -11.83 4.68
C ASP A 92 -14.40 -11.71 6.21
N ALA A 93 -14.93 -12.75 6.87
CA ALA A 93 -15.08 -12.79 8.32
C ALA A 93 -13.76 -12.72 9.10
N LEU A 94 -12.63 -12.94 8.43
CA LEU A 94 -11.29 -12.95 9.01
C LEU A 94 -10.46 -11.73 8.59
N VAL A 95 -11.06 -10.76 7.89
CA VAL A 95 -10.36 -9.52 7.51
C VAL A 95 -9.94 -8.71 8.75
N MET A 96 -8.79 -8.09 8.69
CA MET A 96 -8.33 -7.15 9.72
C MET A 96 -7.94 -5.80 9.10
N PRO A 97 -8.31 -4.70 9.73
CA PRO A 97 -9.20 -4.61 10.91
C PRO A 97 -10.65 -5.05 10.56
N PRO A 98 -11.49 -5.41 11.55
CA PRO A 98 -12.84 -5.95 11.31
C PRO A 98 -13.79 -5.01 10.56
N ASN A 99 -13.50 -3.72 10.52
CA ASN A 99 -14.25 -2.74 9.73
C ASN A 99 -13.82 -2.71 8.24
N GLY A 100 -12.82 -3.50 7.84
CA GLY A 100 -12.33 -3.63 6.46
C GLY A 100 -11.66 -2.37 5.88
N SER A 101 -11.32 -1.37 6.69
CA SER A 101 -10.81 -0.09 6.21
C SER A 101 -9.28 0.00 6.30
N PHE A 102 -8.57 -0.82 5.55
CA PHE A 102 -7.11 -0.68 5.40
C PHE A 102 -6.78 0.01 4.07
N GLN A 103 -5.88 0.97 4.09
CA GLN A 103 -5.50 1.66 2.86
C GLN A 103 -4.45 0.84 2.09
N ALA A 104 -4.55 0.82 0.76
CA ALA A 104 -3.62 0.07 -0.09
C ALA A 104 -2.15 0.48 0.15
N CYS A 105 -1.91 1.75 0.45
CA CYS A 105 -0.59 2.24 0.82
C CYS A 105 -0.05 1.60 2.10
N ASP A 106 -0.87 1.50 3.14
CA ASP A 106 -0.44 0.95 4.42
C ASP A 106 -0.17 -0.56 4.30
N ILE A 107 -0.98 -1.30 3.53
CA ILE A 107 -0.73 -2.70 3.19
C ILE A 107 0.63 -2.84 2.50
N ALA A 108 0.86 -2.06 1.44
CA ALA A 108 2.10 -2.12 0.66
C ALA A 108 3.35 -1.81 1.51
N LEU A 109 3.26 -0.89 2.47
CA LEU A 109 4.36 -0.58 3.38
C LEU A 109 4.67 -1.73 4.36
N ILE A 110 3.65 -2.38 4.89
CA ILE A 110 3.84 -3.55 5.77
C ILE A 110 4.45 -4.72 4.98
N GLU A 111 3.97 -4.96 3.76
CA GLU A 111 4.52 -5.99 2.86
C GLU A 111 5.99 -5.74 2.50
N GLN A 112 6.32 -4.50 2.11
CA GLN A 112 7.69 -4.12 1.79
C GLN A 112 8.60 -4.24 3.01
N TRP A 113 8.11 -3.83 4.18
CA TRP A 113 8.82 -3.97 5.44
C TRP A 113 9.12 -5.44 5.76
N ALA A 114 8.13 -6.31 5.65
CA ALA A 114 8.28 -7.76 5.85
C ALA A 114 9.27 -8.37 4.85
N ALA A 115 9.14 -8.02 3.55
CA ALA A 115 10.02 -8.51 2.48
C ALA A 115 11.49 -8.07 2.66
N ALA A 116 11.71 -6.93 3.29
CA ALA A 116 13.05 -6.42 3.63
C ALA A 116 13.65 -7.07 4.89
N GLY A 117 12.94 -8.00 5.54
CA GLY A 117 13.36 -8.63 6.78
C GLY A 117 13.02 -7.81 8.03
N ALA A 118 12.00 -6.99 7.93
CA ALA A 118 11.42 -6.20 9.00
C ALA A 118 12.43 -5.27 9.72
N PRO A 119 13.16 -4.38 9.01
CA PRO A 119 14.12 -3.46 9.62
C PRO A 119 13.43 -2.44 10.57
N GLU A 120 14.15 -2.04 11.63
CA GLU A 120 13.71 -1.05 12.61
C GLU A 120 13.57 0.38 12.06
#